data_1e5b3cd9e721c3f99936d85b31c96d30
#
_entry.id   1e5b3cd9e721c3f99936d85b31c96d30
#
_cell.length_a   1.000
_cell.length_b   1.000
_cell.length_c   1.000
_cell.angle_alpha   90.00
_cell.angle_beta   90.00
_cell.angle_gamma   90.00
#
_symmetry.space_group_name_H-M   'P 1'
#
loop_
_entity.id
_entity.type
_entity.pdbx_description
1 polymer ?
#
loop_
_entity_poly.entity_id
_entity_poly.type
_entity_poly.pdbx_seq_one_letter_code
_entity_poly.pdbx_strand_id
1 'polypeptide(L)'
;TYGNSNNKYSPFYDPKYTMSITINGQLTLSMLMEKTVQKFGARIICCNTDGYEFIVKRSKFEEVEELVRKWEKYVGLQMELAIYDHMYLRDVNNYIGIFDNGEIKHKGQYVYEGLGWHQNHSALVIPKAVEHEVLGKGTVEDFIKNHKDPYDFLLSTKVPRSSRLVL
;
A
#
# COMPACT_ATOMS: atom_id res chain seq x y z
N THR A 1 -12.61 -3.83 -17.80
CA THR A 1 -14.05 -4.11 -17.66
C THR A 1 -14.52 -4.09 -16.21
N TYR A 2 -13.77 -4.64 -15.25
CA TYR A 2 -14.16 -4.68 -13.83
C TYR A 2 -14.57 -3.31 -13.28
N GLY A 3 -13.77 -2.26 -13.47
CA GLY A 3 -14.09 -0.90 -12.98
C GLY A 3 -15.36 -0.31 -13.61
N ASN A 4 -15.67 -0.69 -14.85
CA ASN A 4 -16.87 -0.24 -15.55
C ASN A 4 -18.14 -1.03 -15.18
N SER A 5 -17.99 -2.24 -14.64
CA SER A 5 -19.13 -3.08 -14.28
C SER A 5 -19.90 -2.56 -13.05
N ASN A 6 -19.32 -1.68 -12.25
CA ASN A 6 -19.99 -1.02 -11.13
C ASN A 6 -20.49 0.41 -11.46
N ASN A 7 -20.24 0.90 -12.68
CA ASN A 7 -20.70 2.22 -13.11
C ASN A 7 -22.06 2.11 -13.79
N LYS A 8 -23.12 2.65 -13.16
CA LYS A 8 -24.49 2.60 -13.66
C LYS A 8 -24.72 3.24 -15.04
N TYR A 9 -23.79 4.04 -15.51
CA TYR A 9 -23.82 4.67 -16.83
C TYR A 9 -23.01 3.89 -17.88
N SER A 10 -22.37 2.81 -17.48
CA SER A 10 -21.60 1.96 -18.39
C SER A 10 -22.51 0.95 -19.10
N PRO A 11 -22.30 0.70 -20.41
CA PRO A 11 -22.96 -0.41 -21.11
C PRO A 11 -22.59 -1.80 -20.54
N PHE A 12 -21.54 -1.88 -19.74
CA PHE A 12 -21.09 -3.10 -19.04
C PHE A 12 -21.54 -3.15 -17.58
N TYR A 13 -22.60 -2.40 -17.21
CA TYR A 13 -23.08 -2.36 -15.84
C TYR A 13 -23.63 -3.71 -15.40
N ASP A 14 -22.92 -4.37 -14.51
CA ASP A 14 -23.30 -5.64 -13.86
C ASP A 14 -22.74 -5.66 -12.42
N PRO A 15 -23.50 -5.16 -11.46
CA PRO A 15 -23.07 -5.15 -10.06
C PRO A 15 -22.92 -6.53 -9.45
N LYS A 16 -23.66 -7.55 -9.96
CA LYS A 16 -23.51 -8.95 -9.49
C LYS A 16 -22.14 -9.49 -9.90
N TYR A 17 -21.71 -9.21 -11.12
CA TYR A 17 -20.38 -9.58 -11.61
C TYR A 17 -19.27 -8.92 -10.75
N THR A 18 -19.41 -7.61 -10.48
CA THR A 18 -18.47 -6.90 -9.61
C THR A 18 -18.37 -7.53 -8.22
N MET A 19 -19.53 -7.79 -7.59
CA MET A 19 -19.61 -8.40 -6.27
C MET A 19 -19.02 -9.81 -6.26
N SER A 20 -19.31 -10.62 -7.28
CA SER A 20 -18.78 -11.97 -7.38
C SER A 20 -17.25 -11.99 -7.44
N ILE A 21 -16.64 -11.12 -8.23
CA ILE A 21 -15.17 -11.00 -8.29
C ILE A 21 -14.60 -10.61 -6.93
N THR A 22 -15.15 -9.58 -6.31
CA THR A 22 -14.65 -9.06 -5.04
C THR A 22 -14.75 -10.09 -3.92
N ILE A 23 -15.93 -10.72 -3.77
CA ILE A 23 -16.16 -11.70 -2.70
C ILE A 23 -15.31 -12.95 -2.92
N ASN A 24 -15.27 -13.49 -4.14
CA ASN A 24 -14.45 -14.66 -4.42
C ASN A 24 -12.95 -14.37 -4.21
N GLY A 25 -12.47 -13.18 -4.61
CA GLY A 25 -11.10 -12.77 -4.33
C GLY A 25 -10.79 -12.75 -2.82
N GLN A 26 -11.66 -12.12 -2.03
CA GLN A 26 -11.51 -12.06 -0.57
C GLN A 26 -11.56 -13.45 0.09
N LEU A 27 -12.48 -14.32 -0.33
CA LEU A 27 -12.60 -15.67 0.22
C LEU A 27 -11.38 -16.53 -0.11
N THR A 28 -10.90 -16.48 -1.35
CA THR A 28 -9.72 -17.25 -1.76
C THR A 28 -8.46 -16.76 -1.06
N LEU A 29 -8.30 -15.45 -0.88
CA LEU A 29 -7.20 -14.87 -0.12
C LEU A 29 -7.28 -15.25 1.36
N SER A 30 -8.47 -15.21 1.96
CA SER A 30 -8.70 -15.63 3.35
C SER A 30 -8.34 -17.10 3.58
N MET A 31 -8.62 -17.99 2.62
CA MET A 31 -8.19 -19.39 2.67
C MET A 31 -6.67 -19.54 2.72
N LEU A 32 -5.93 -18.75 1.92
CA LEU A 32 -4.48 -18.77 1.93
C LEU A 32 -3.94 -18.24 3.29
N MET A 33 -4.49 -17.12 3.74
CA MET A 33 -4.12 -16.50 5.01
C MET A 33 -4.34 -17.45 6.19
N GLU A 34 -5.51 -18.11 6.25
CA GLU A 34 -5.82 -19.10 7.30
C GLU A 34 -4.82 -20.26 7.30
N LYS A 35 -4.51 -20.82 6.13
CA LYS A 35 -3.53 -21.89 5.99
C LYS A 35 -2.13 -21.45 6.41
N THR A 36 -1.74 -20.21 6.11
CA THR A 36 -0.46 -19.64 6.49
C THR A 36 -0.35 -19.52 8.01
N VAL A 37 -1.41 -19.07 8.68
CA VAL A 37 -1.47 -19.01 10.14
C VAL A 37 -1.44 -20.40 10.78
N GLN A 38 -2.31 -21.30 10.33
CA GLN A 38 -2.46 -22.64 10.93
C GLN A 38 -1.21 -23.50 10.76
N LYS A 39 -0.61 -23.47 9.58
CA LYS A 39 0.52 -24.37 9.25
C LYS A 39 1.86 -23.86 9.78
N PHE A 40 2.07 -22.54 9.77
CA PHE A 40 3.38 -21.94 10.05
C PHE A 40 3.41 -21.09 11.32
N GLY A 41 2.25 -20.89 11.97
CA GLY A 41 2.14 -19.98 13.11
C GLY A 41 2.43 -18.52 12.74
N ALA A 42 2.15 -18.14 11.49
CA ALA A 42 2.34 -16.80 11.01
C ALA A 42 1.43 -15.81 11.76
N ARG A 43 1.94 -14.62 12.02
CA ARG A 43 1.16 -13.51 12.58
C ARG A 43 0.80 -12.54 11.47
N ILE A 44 -0.48 -12.41 11.18
CA ILE A 44 -0.97 -11.43 10.22
C ILE A 44 -0.78 -10.03 10.80
N ILE A 45 -0.24 -9.12 10.00
CA ILE A 45 -0.02 -7.71 10.35
C ILE A 45 -1.16 -6.86 9.82
N CYS A 46 -1.42 -6.97 8.53
CA CYS A 46 -2.56 -6.34 7.90
C CYS A 46 -3.00 -7.13 6.66
N CYS A 47 -4.23 -6.88 6.22
CA CYS A 47 -4.73 -7.42 4.96
C CYS A 47 -5.63 -6.39 4.28
N ASN A 48 -5.67 -6.44 2.98
CA ASN A 48 -6.56 -5.66 2.14
C ASN A 48 -7.31 -6.58 1.17
N THR A 49 -7.88 -6.01 0.10
CA THR A 49 -8.73 -6.76 -0.85
C THR A 49 -7.96 -7.80 -1.66
N ASP A 50 -6.67 -7.58 -1.89
CA ASP A 50 -5.83 -8.29 -2.86
C ASP A 50 -4.49 -8.80 -2.30
N GLY A 51 -4.22 -8.56 -1.02
CA GLY A 51 -2.99 -9.00 -0.37
C GLY A 51 -3.07 -9.01 1.15
N TYR A 52 -2.08 -9.62 1.77
CA TYR A 52 -1.89 -9.57 3.21
C TYR A 52 -0.40 -9.59 3.55
N GLU A 53 -0.04 -8.90 4.62
CA GLU A 53 1.30 -8.88 5.18
C GLU A 53 1.33 -9.70 6.47
N PHE A 54 2.40 -10.47 6.65
CA PHE A 54 2.54 -11.37 7.78
C PHE A 54 4.00 -11.53 8.22
N ILE A 55 4.17 -11.90 9.47
CA ILE A 55 5.45 -12.28 10.04
C ILE A 55 5.49 -13.80 10.21
N VAL A 56 6.55 -14.41 9.74
CA VAL A 56 6.84 -15.84 9.92
C VAL A 56 8.32 -16.04 10.22
N LYS A 57 8.67 -17.15 10.86
CA LYS A 57 10.08 -17.52 11.07
C LYS A 57 10.78 -17.69 9.72
N ARG A 58 11.96 -17.08 9.57
CA ARG A 58 12.73 -17.15 8.31
C ARG A 58 12.99 -18.60 7.86
N SER A 59 13.17 -19.53 8.79
CA SER A 59 13.33 -20.95 8.49
C SER A 59 12.10 -21.62 7.87
N LYS A 60 10.94 -20.96 7.88
CA LYS A 60 9.69 -21.45 7.28
C LYS A 60 9.37 -20.79 5.94
N PHE A 61 10.22 -19.90 5.47
CA PHE A 61 9.95 -19.10 4.27
C PHE A 61 9.73 -19.98 3.02
N GLU A 62 10.62 -20.93 2.77
CA GLU A 62 10.51 -21.84 1.62
C GLU A 62 9.22 -22.68 1.64
N GLU A 63 8.82 -23.17 2.83
CA GLU A 63 7.56 -23.91 2.98
C GLU A 63 6.32 -23.01 2.74
N VAL A 64 6.40 -21.72 3.11
CA VAL A 64 5.35 -20.74 2.83
C VAL A 64 5.27 -20.47 1.33
N GLU A 65 6.40 -20.26 0.68
CA GLU A 65 6.44 -20.05 -0.77
C GLU A 65 5.84 -21.27 -1.52
N GLU A 66 6.19 -22.48 -1.10
CA GLU A 66 5.59 -23.69 -1.68
C GLU A 66 4.07 -23.75 -1.48
N LEU A 67 3.57 -23.33 -0.31
CA LEU A 67 2.13 -23.21 -0.06
C LEU A 67 1.48 -22.21 -1.02
N VAL A 68 2.09 -21.04 -1.19
CA VAL A 68 1.59 -20.00 -2.11
C VAL A 68 1.54 -20.54 -3.54
N ARG A 69 2.61 -21.20 -4.03
CA ARG A 69 2.64 -21.77 -5.39
C ARG A 69 1.60 -22.87 -5.59
N LYS A 70 1.31 -23.69 -4.57
CA LYS A 70 0.23 -24.68 -4.63
C LYS A 70 -1.14 -24.02 -4.67
N TRP A 71 -1.33 -22.96 -3.89
CA TRP A 71 -2.57 -22.19 -3.89
C TRP A 71 -2.80 -21.50 -5.24
N GLU A 72 -1.77 -20.87 -5.83
CA GLU A 72 -1.84 -20.25 -7.16
C GLU A 72 -2.35 -21.24 -8.23
N LYS A 73 -1.81 -22.45 -8.23
CA LYS A 73 -2.25 -23.51 -9.16
C LYS A 73 -3.70 -23.92 -8.93
N TYR A 74 -4.14 -23.89 -7.68
CA TYR A 74 -5.52 -24.28 -7.32
C TYR A 74 -6.54 -23.23 -7.73
N VAL A 75 -6.23 -21.94 -7.49
CA VAL A 75 -7.17 -20.82 -7.75
C VAL A 75 -7.02 -20.21 -9.14
N GLY A 76 -5.92 -20.46 -9.84
CA GLY A 76 -5.64 -19.88 -11.16
C GLY A 76 -5.21 -18.40 -11.10
N LEU A 77 -4.77 -17.92 -9.94
CA LEU A 77 -4.25 -16.56 -9.73
C LEU A 77 -2.74 -16.61 -9.50
N GLN A 78 -2.07 -15.49 -9.72
CA GLN A 78 -0.65 -15.32 -9.42
C GLN A 78 -0.48 -14.35 -8.25
N MET A 79 0.45 -14.66 -7.34
CA MET A 79 0.79 -13.82 -6.20
C MET A 79 2.22 -13.31 -6.34
N GLU A 80 2.40 -12.05 -6.04
CA GLU A 80 3.72 -11.45 -5.86
C GLU A 80 4.12 -11.58 -4.40
N LEU A 81 5.33 -12.06 -4.16
CA LEU A 81 5.91 -12.17 -2.82
C LEU A 81 6.94 -11.05 -2.64
N ALA A 82 6.72 -10.20 -1.66
CA ALA A 82 7.64 -9.13 -1.28
C ALA A 82 8.18 -9.41 0.13
N ILE A 83 9.50 -9.31 0.30
CA ILE A 83 10.17 -9.50 1.58
C ILE A 83 10.61 -8.15 2.10
N TYR A 84 10.10 -7.78 3.27
CA TYR A 84 10.48 -6.57 3.97
C TYR A 84 11.39 -6.91 5.15
N ASP A 85 12.46 -6.13 5.31
CA ASP A 85 13.30 -6.15 6.52
C ASP A 85 12.62 -5.36 7.64
N HIS A 86 12.10 -4.18 7.31
CA HIS A 86 11.35 -3.34 8.24
C HIS A 86 10.08 -2.80 7.60
N MET A 87 9.06 -2.59 8.41
CA MET A 87 7.79 -2.03 7.98
C MET A 87 7.21 -1.09 9.04
N TYR A 88 7.01 0.16 8.67
CA TYR A 88 6.46 1.21 9.52
C TYR A 88 5.04 1.49 9.06
N LEU A 89 4.08 0.84 9.74
CA LEU A 89 2.67 0.91 9.39
C LEU A 89 1.95 1.96 10.22
N ARG A 90 1.30 2.88 9.54
CA ARG A 90 0.24 3.70 10.11
C ARG A 90 -1.11 2.97 10.01
N ASP A 91 -1.43 2.51 8.81
CA ASP A 91 -2.58 1.68 8.47
C ASP A 91 -2.31 0.91 7.17
N VAL A 92 -3.26 0.06 6.73
CA VAL A 92 -3.12 -0.82 5.56
C VAL A 92 -2.81 -0.09 4.25
N ASN A 93 -3.20 1.19 4.14
CA ASN A 93 -3.00 2.01 2.94
C ASN A 93 -1.88 3.05 3.08
N ASN A 94 -1.30 3.20 4.28
CA ASN A 94 -0.30 4.21 4.58
C ASN A 94 0.85 3.59 5.36
N TYR A 95 1.95 3.29 4.69
CA TYR A 95 3.14 2.71 5.30
C TYR A 95 4.43 3.04 4.54
N ILE A 96 5.55 2.87 5.24
CA ILE A 96 6.89 2.84 4.68
C ILE A 96 7.42 1.42 4.87
N GLY A 97 7.81 0.76 3.78
CA GLY A 97 8.43 -0.57 3.80
C GLY A 97 9.87 -0.48 3.34
N ILE A 98 10.77 -1.16 4.04
CA ILE A 98 12.16 -1.31 3.64
C ILE A 98 12.35 -2.77 3.23
N PHE A 99 12.65 -3.00 1.96
CA PHE A 99 12.94 -4.32 1.45
C PHE A 99 14.27 -4.84 1.99
N ASP A 100 14.49 -6.13 1.89
CA ASP A 100 15.73 -6.79 2.28
C ASP A 100 16.95 -6.35 1.44
N ASN A 101 16.74 -5.82 0.24
CA ASN A 101 17.75 -5.20 -0.61
C ASN A 101 18.04 -3.71 -0.25
N GLY A 102 17.34 -3.15 0.73
CA GLY A 102 17.47 -1.76 1.17
C GLY A 102 16.64 -0.75 0.37
N GLU A 103 15.89 -1.17 -0.64
CA GLU A 103 14.95 -0.28 -1.34
C GLU A 103 13.79 0.12 -0.42
N ILE A 104 13.29 1.34 -0.58
CA ILE A 104 12.21 1.89 0.23
C ILE A 104 10.94 1.97 -0.61
N LYS A 105 9.86 1.40 -0.08
CA LYS A 105 8.53 1.50 -0.65
C LYS A 105 7.67 2.44 0.17
N HIS A 106 7.15 3.46 -0.49
CA HIS A 106 6.18 4.38 0.08
C HIS A 106 4.77 4.00 -0.36
N LYS A 107 3.80 4.05 0.55
CA LYS A 107 2.38 3.85 0.22
C LYS A 107 1.51 4.93 0.87
N GLY A 108 0.50 5.35 0.09
CA GLY A 108 -0.49 6.32 0.54
C GLY A 108 0.09 7.70 0.84
N GLN A 109 -0.09 8.18 2.05
CA GLN A 109 0.35 9.52 2.47
C GLN A 109 1.87 9.67 2.56
N TYR A 110 2.63 8.58 2.52
CA TYR A 110 4.09 8.62 2.53
C TYR A 110 4.69 8.72 1.13
N VAL A 111 3.88 8.66 0.08
CA VAL A 111 4.35 8.89 -1.30
C VAL A 111 4.58 10.38 -1.51
N TYR A 112 5.81 10.78 -1.78
CA TYR A 112 6.19 12.18 -2.06
C TYR A 112 7.04 12.32 -3.33
N GLU A 113 7.48 11.21 -3.93
CA GLU A 113 8.21 11.17 -5.19
C GLU A 113 7.33 10.68 -6.33
N GLY A 114 7.62 11.13 -7.55
CA GLY A 114 6.91 10.70 -8.75
C GLY A 114 5.43 11.11 -8.80
N LEU A 115 5.01 12.05 -7.97
CA LEU A 115 3.62 12.53 -7.94
C LEU A 115 3.25 13.21 -9.25
N GLY A 116 2.14 12.76 -9.86
CA GLY A 116 1.54 13.44 -11.00
C GLY A 116 0.93 14.79 -10.59
N TRP A 117 0.86 15.73 -11.52
CA TRP A 117 0.31 17.07 -11.29
C TRP A 117 -1.14 17.09 -10.73
N HIS A 118 -1.90 16.01 -10.95
CA HIS A 118 -3.27 15.84 -10.47
C HIS A 118 -3.35 15.28 -9.03
N GLN A 119 -2.24 14.85 -8.48
CA GLN A 119 -2.15 14.30 -7.12
C GLN A 119 -1.96 15.42 -6.10
N ASN A 120 -2.08 15.06 -4.83
CA ASN A 120 -1.96 16.04 -3.75
C ASN A 120 -0.49 16.30 -3.40
N HIS A 121 -0.04 17.52 -3.62
CA HIS A 121 1.30 17.98 -3.30
C HIS A 121 1.36 18.78 -1.98
N SER A 122 0.34 18.66 -1.13
CA SER A 122 0.28 19.41 0.14
C SER A 122 1.22 18.83 1.19
N ALA A 123 1.96 19.72 1.84
CA ALA A 123 2.77 19.44 3.02
C ALA A 123 3.71 18.22 2.84
N LEU A 124 4.41 18.15 1.71
CA LEU A 124 5.35 17.06 1.42
C LEU A 124 6.51 16.97 2.42
N VAL A 125 6.74 18.02 3.20
CA VAL A 125 7.67 17.99 4.33
C VAL A 125 7.32 16.91 5.36
N ILE A 126 6.02 16.59 5.53
CA ILE A 126 5.57 15.60 6.52
C ILE A 126 6.08 14.19 6.20
N PRO A 127 5.76 13.58 5.04
CA PRO A 127 6.27 12.26 4.71
C PRO A 127 7.80 12.19 4.67
N LYS A 128 8.47 13.23 4.18
CA LYS A 128 9.92 13.32 4.15
C LYS A 128 10.54 13.34 5.56
N ALA A 129 9.96 14.11 6.47
CA ALA A 129 10.43 14.18 7.86
C ALA A 129 10.21 12.85 8.61
N VAL A 130 9.06 12.22 8.42
CA VAL A 130 8.77 10.90 9.01
C VAL A 130 9.76 9.86 8.50
N GLU A 131 10.00 9.81 7.20
CA GLU A 131 10.99 8.88 6.63
C GLU A 131 12.38 9.13 7.22
N HIS A 132 12.79 10.39 7.34
CA HIS A 132 14.08 10.75 7.92
C HIS A 132 14.27 10.16 9.33
N GLU A 133 13.23 10.24 10.16
CA GLU A 133 13.26 9.71 11.52
C GLU A 133 13.21 8.18 11.56
N VAL A 134 12.32 7.53 10.82
CA VAL A 134 12.20 6.06 10.83
C VAL A 134 13.43 5.38 10.23
N LEU A 135 14.16 6.04 9.35
CA LEU A 135 15.46 5.58 8.84
C LEU A 135 16.64 5.90 9.77
N GLY A 136 16.39 6.48 10.93
CA GLY A 136 17.45 6.83 11.91
C GLY A 136 18.40 7.91 11.45
N LYS A 137 18.00 8.76 10.48
CA LYS A 137 18.83 9.87 9.95
C LYS A 137 18.84 11.09 10.88
N GLY A 138 17.92 11.17 11.84
CA GLY A 138 17.75 12.28 12.78
C GLY A 138 16.31 12.41 13.23
N THR A 139 15.97 13.47 13.96
CA THR A 139 14.62 13.74 14.44
C THR A 139 13.79 14.50 13.38
N VAL A 140 12.47 14.40 13.47
CA VAL A 140 11.54 15.23 12.67
C VAL A 140 11.86 16.72 12.85
N GLU A 141 12.15 17.14 14.08
CA GLU A 141 12.45 18.54 14.39
C GLU A 141 13.72 19.03 13.67
N ASP A 142 14.78 18.23 13.69
CA ASP A 142 16.04 18.55 13.00
C ASP A 142 15.83 18.60 11.49
N PHE A 143 15.07 17.67 10.94
CA PHE A 143 14.73 17.68 9.53
C PHE A 143 14.01 18.98 9.14
N ILE A 144 12.94 19.34 9.85
CA ILE A 144 12.13 20.54 9.54
C ILE A 144 12.97 21.82 9.65
N LYS A 145 13.83 21.96 10.68
CA LYS A 145 14.69 23.14 10.85
C LYS A 145 15.71 23.31 9.72
N ASN A 146 16.19 22.21 9.15
CA ASN A 146 17.22 22.21 8.12
C ASN A 146 16.68 22.09 6.70
N HIS A 147 15.37 21.83 6.54
CA HIS A 147 14.75 21.67 5.24
C HIS A 147 14.70 22.98 4.47
N LYS A 148 15.22 23.00 3.24
CA LYS A 148 15.42 24.23 2.46
C LYS A 148 14.36 24.49 1.40
N ASP A 149 13.57 23.47 1.03
CA ASP A 149 12.55 23.63 0.01
C ASP A 149 11.26 24.19 0.61
N PRO A 150 10.92 25.48 0.35
CA PRO A 150 9.70 26.07 0.89
C PRO A 150 8.42 25.48 0.28
N TYR A 151 8.51 24.89 -0.94
CA TYR A 151 7.34 24.30 -1.60
C TYR A 151 6.81 23.08 -0.84
N ASP A 152 7.66 22.35 -0.14
CA ASP A 152 7.26 21.22 0.67
C ASP A 152 6.37 21.58 1.88
N PHE A 153 6.37 22.85 2.29
CA PHE A 153 5.53 23.36 3.38
C PHE A 153 4.17 23.88 2.89
N LEU A 154 3.98 24.00 1.58
CA LEU A 154 2.75 24.56 1.03
C LEU A 154 1.59 23.58 1.12
N LEU A 155 0.38 24.15 1.26
CA LEU A 155 -0.87 23.41 1.16
C LEU A 155 -1.50 23.68 -0.21
N SER A 156 -1.75 22.63 -0.95
CA SER A 156 -2.44 22.68 -2.24
C SER A 156 -3.94 22.56 -2.02
N THR A 157 -4.70 23.56 -2.46
CA THR A 157 -6.16 23.56 -2.36
C THR A 157 -6.79 23.53 -3.75
N LYS A 158 -7.65 22.55 -3.96
CA LYS A 158 -8.41 22.44 -5.20
C LYS A 158 -9.53 23.47 -5.22
N VAL A 159 -9.51 24.37 -6.21
CA VAL A 159 -10.55 25.39 -6.39
C VAL A 159 -11.42 25.11 -7.63
N PRO A 160 -12.69 25.52 -7.64
CA PRO A 160 -13.55 25.43 -8.83
C PRO A 160 -12.96 26.21 -10.00
N ARG A 161 -13.25 25.81 -11.23
CA ARG A 161 -12.80 26.53 -12.44
C ARG A 161 -13.30 27.98 -12.52
N SER A 162 -14.44 28.28 -11.86
CA SER A 162 -15.04 29.62 -11.79
C SER A 162 -14.33 30.54 -10.79
N SER A 163 -13.41 30.03 -10.00
CA SER A 163 -12.67 30.85 -9.02
C SER A 163 -11.70 31.78 -9.73
N ARG A 164 -11.66 33.06 -9.26
CA ARG A 164 -10.64 34.01 -9.67
C ARG A 164 -9.48 33.96 -8.68
N LEU A 165 -8.26 33.84 -9.22
CA LEU A 165 -7.05 34.05 -8.42
C LEU A 165 -6.88 35.55 -8.22
N VAL A 166 -6.80 35.98 -6.97
CA VAL A 166 -6.49 37.37 -6.60
C VAL A 166 -5.10 37.33 -5.98
N LEU A 167 -4.17 38.05 -6.58
CA LEU A 167 -2.80 38.25 -6.06
C LEU A 167 -2.79 39.48 -5.17
#